data_a2a55c61c7bbc9c335a53836caec5fa6
#
_entry.id   a2a55c61c7bbc9c335a53836caec5fa6
#
_cell.length_a   1.000
_cell.length_b   1.000
_cell.length_c   1.000
_cell.angle_alpha   90.00
_cell.angle_beta   90.00
_cell.angle_gamma   90.00
#
_symmetry.space_group_name_H-M   'P 1'
#
loop_
_entity.id
_entity.type
_entity.pdbx_description
1 polymer ?
#
loop_
_entity_poly.entity_id
_entity_poly.type
_entity_poly.pdbx_seq_one_letter_code
_entity_poly.pdbx_strand_id
1 'polypeptide(L)'
;MARPGPSNSLSDVAGLSIGCAEDENALTGVTVIVPDMRAVCAVDVRGGGPGTRETDALAPENLVDAIDALVLSGGSVYGLAAADGVAAAMGAEGRGFALIDLPACRARQ
;
A
#
# COMPACT_ATOMS: atom_id res chain seq x y z
N MET A 1 1.18 24.11 -16.99
CA MET A 1 2.23 24.01 -15.96
C MET A 1 1.59 23.50 -14.68
N ALA A 2 2.12 22.44 -14.08
CA ALA A 2 1.62 21.92 -12.81
C ALA A 2 1.90 22.95 -11.69
N ARG A 3 0.96 23.07 -10.75
CA ARG A 3 1.12 23.94 -9.57
C ARG A 3 1.00 23.04 -8.32
N PRO A 4 1.78 23.30 -7.26
CA PRO A 4 1.62 22.58 -6.01
C PRO A 4 0.24 22.85 -5.40
N GLY A 5 -0.28 21.88 -4.65
CA GLY A 5 -1.44 22.07 -3.82
C GLY A 5 -1.16 22.95 -2.61
N PRO A 6 -2.18 23.22 -1.75
CA PRO A 6 -2.06 24.18 -0.65
C PRO A 6 -0.95 23.87 0.35
N SER A 7 -0.71 22.60 0.66
CA SER A 7 0.35 22.16 1.58
C SER A 7 1.59 21.60 0.88
N ASN A 8 1.57 21.55 -0.47
CA ASN A 8 2.60 20.90 -1.28
C ASN A 8 2.89 19.47 -0.80
N SER A 9 1.86 18.74 -0.47
CA SER A 9 1.89 17.39 0.09
C SER A 9 0.98 16.46 -0.70
N LEU A 10 1.26 15.17 -0.64
CA LEU A 10 0.40 14.14 -1.23
C LEU A 10 -1.02 14.15 -0.63
N SER A 11 -1.16 14.62 0.60
CA SER A 11 -2.48 14.82 1.25
C SER A 11 -3.36 15.87 0.59
N ASP A 12 -2.82 16.69 -0.31
CA ASP A 12 -3.63 17.61 -1.12
C ASP A 12 -4.42 16.90 -2.22
N VAL A 13 -4.12 15.62 -2.49
CA VAL A 13 -4.81 14.82 -3.50
C VAL A 13 -6.06 14.20 -2.88
N ALA A 14 -7.23 14.65 -3.34
CA ALA A 14 -8.50 14.10 -2.89
C ALA A 14 -8.61 12.60 -3.22
N GLY A 15 -9.18 11.82 -2.29
CA GLY A 15 -9.33 10.38 -2.45
C GLY A 15 -8.12 9.56 -1.99
N LEU A 16 -7.14 10.19 -1.36
CA LEU A 16 -6.00 9.52 -0.74
C LEU A 16 -5.91 9.86 0.75
N SER A 17 -5.76 8.84 1.57
CA SER A 17 -5.37 8.95 2.97
C SER A 17 -3.91 8.53 3.14
N ILE A 18 -3.13 9.32 3.88
CA ILE A 18 -1.71 9.06 4.09
C ILE A 18 -1.44 8.93 5.58
N GLY A 19 -0.76 7.86 5.98
CA GLY A 19 -0.27 7.66 7.33
C GLY A 19 1.23 7.42 7.33
N CYS A 20 1.92 7.98 8.33
CA CYS A 20 3.33 7.74 8.56
C CYS A 20 3.55 7.24 9.99
N ALA A 21 4.48 6.32 10.15
CA ALA A 21 4.98 5.89 11.45
C ALA A 21 6.49 5.75 11.37
N GLU A 22 7.16 6.06 12.47
CA GLU A 22 8.62 6.02 12.54
C GLU A 22 9.09 5.37 13.84
N ASP A 23 10.26 4.78 13.80
CA ASP A 23 11.00 4.30 14.95
C ASP A 23 12.33 5.07 15.03
N GLU A 24 12.40 6.01 15.97
CA GLU A 24 13.56 6.87 16.15
C GLU A 24 14.80 6.09 16.63
N ASN A 25 14.62 4.96 17.32
CA ASN A 25 15.72 4.14 17.78
C ASN A 25 16.32 3.32 16.64
N ALA A 26 15.47 2.79 15.76
CA ALA A 26 15.89 2.04 14.58
C ALA A 26 16.23 2.96 13.39
N LEU A 27 15.95 4.25 13.50
CA LEU A 27 16.12 5.25 12.43
C LEU A 27 15.46 4.81 11.11
N THR A 28 14.24 4.33 11.22
CA THR A 28 13.45 3.84 10.09
C THR A 28 11.98 4.25 10.24
N GLY A 29 11.21 4.03 9.19
CA GLY A 29 9.79 4.37 9.20
C GLY A 29 9.05 3.76 8.04
N VAL A 30 7.75 3.97 8.05
CA VAL A 30 6.82 3.52 7.02
C VAL A 30 5.86 4.64 6.66
N THR A 31 5.56 4.74 5.38
CA THR A 31 4.46 5.57 4.86
C THR A 31 3.46 4.66 4.18
N VAL A 32 2.20 4.80 4.53
CA VAL A 32 1.10 4.06 3.94
C VAL A 32 0.17 5.02 3.22
N ILE A 33 -0.15 4.71 1.99
CA ILE A 33 -1.09 5.46 1.16
C ILE A 33 -2.29 4.56 0.90
N VAL A 34 -3.46 5.00 1.33
CA VAL A 34 -4.71 4.26 1.20
C VAL A 34 -5.66 5.07 0.32
N PRO A 35 -5.97 4.62 -0.88
CA PRO A 35 -7.00 5.25 -1.69
C PRO A 35 -8.39 4.95 -1.11
N ASP A 36 -9.33 5.89 -1.22
CA ASP A 36 -10.71 5.71 -0.76
C ASP A 36 -11.41 4.53 -1.46
N MET A 37 -11.09 4.35 -2.74
CA MET A 37 -11.48 3.19 -3.55
C MET A 37 -10.24 2.50 -4.09
N ARG A 38 -10.34 1.20 -4.36
CA ARG A 38 -9.24 0.45 -4.99
C ARG A 38 -8.72 1.19 -6.23
N ALA A 39 -7.42 1.30 -6.35
CA ALA A 39 -6.76 2.08 -7.40
C ALA A 39 -5.90 1.20 -8.29
N VAL A 40 -5.95 1.45 -9.59
CA VAL A 40 -4.99 0.86 -10.53
C VAL A 40 -3.60 1.38 -10.20
N CYS A 41 -2.64 0.47 -10.10
CA CYS A 41 -1.26 0.80 -9.78
C CYS A 41 -0.31 0.13 -10.77
N ALA A 42 0.79 0.80 -11.05
CA ALA A 42 1.88 0.24 -11.84
C ALA A 42 3.20 0.45 -11.09
N VAL A 43 4.16 -0.40 -11.35
CA VAL A 43 5.48 -0.35 -10.74
C VAL A 43 6.56 -0.55 -11.79
N ASP A 44 7.70 0.10 -11.56
CA ASP A 44 8.92 -0.14 -12.32
C ASP A 44 10.04 -0.45 -11.31
N VAL A 45 10.49 -1.70 -11.30
CA VAL A 45 11.51 -2.19 -10.36
C VAL A 45 12.86 -2.19 -11.03
N ARG A 46 13.76 -1.31 -10.57
CA ARG A 46 15.10 -1.12 -11.14
C ARG A 46 16.18 -1.06 -10.05
N GLY A 47 17.42 -1.14 -10.49
CA GLY A 47 18.60 -1.06 -9.64
C GLY A 47 19.15 -2.43 -9.25
N GLY A 48 20.29 -2.41 -8.56
CA GLY A 48 21.06 -3.61 -8.22
C GLY A 48 20.57 -4.37 -6.97
N GLY A 49 19.67 -3.80 -6.20
CA GLY A 49 19.15 -4.39 -4.95
C GLY A 49 17.70 -4.00 -4.66
N PRO A 50 16.76 -4.35 -5.54
CA PRO A 50 15.36 -4.01 -5.30
C PRO A 50 14.80 -4.77 -4.09
N GLY A 51 14.16 -4.02 -3.20
CA GLY A 51 13.41 -4.57 -2.06
C GLY A 51 11.92 -4.31 -2.28
N THR A 52 11.21 -5.27 -2.84
CA THR A 52 9.79 -5.14 -3.17
C THR A 52 8.99 -6.33 -2.68
N ARG A 53 7.69 -6.12 -2.51
CA ARG A 53 6.73 -7.16 -2.12
C ARG A 53 5.43 -6.97 -2.89
N GLU A 54 4.88 -8.06 -3.41
CA GLU A 54 3.62 -8.13 -4.17
C GLU A 54 3.61 -7.27 -5.46
N THR A 55 4.77 -6.83 -5.94
CA THR A 55 4.87 -6.02 -7.15
C THR A 55 4.57 -6.78 -8.43
N ASP A 56 4.84 -8.08 -8.47
CA ASP A 56 4.53 -8.93 -9.62
C ASP A 56 3.01 -9.06 -9.85
N ALA A 57 2.22 -8.93 -8.79
CA ALA A 57 0.76 -8.94 -8.88
C ALA A 57 0.20 -7.77 -9.70
N LEU A 58 0.99 -6.69 -9.88
CA LEU A 58 0.59 -5.50 -10.65
C LEU A 58 0.76 -5.66 -12.16
N ALA A 59 1.33 -6.76 -12.64
CA ALA A 59 1.45 -7.00 -14.07
C ALA A 59 0.06 -7.12 -14.71
N PRO A 60 -0.17 -6.47 -15.88
CA PRO A 60 -1.49 -6.36 -16.49
C PRO A 60 -2.17 -7.69 -16.83
N GLU A 61 -1.38 -8.75 -17.01
CA GLU A 61 -1.84 -10.10 -17.28
C GLU A 61 -2.31 -10.86 -16.02
N ASN A 62 -2.10 -10.31 -14.86
CA ASN A 62 -2.44 -10.95 -13.59
C ASN A 62 -3.89 -10.68 -13.16
N LEU A 63 -4.38 -11.50 -12.25
CA LEU A 63 -5.77 -11.48 -11.80
C LEU A 63 -6.13 -10.21 -11.00
N VAL A 64 -5.16 -9.66 -10.27
CA VAL A 64 -5.38 -8.49 -9.41
C VAL A 64 -5.20 -7.22 -10.23
N ASP A 65 -6.27 -6.48 -10.41
CA ASP A 65 -6.35 -5.30 -11.27
C ASP A 65 -6.20 -3.97 -10.52
N ALA A 66 -6.25 -3.99 -9.20
CA ALA A 66 -6.19 -2.79 -8.37
C ALA A 66 -5.66 -3.10 -6.97
N ILE A 67 -5.05 -2.09 -6.33
CA ILE A 67 -4.54 -2.16 -4.96
C ILE A 67 -5.49 -1.50 -3.96
N ASP A 68 -5.38 -1.93 -2.71
CA ASP A 68 -6.10 -1.37 -1.57
C ASP A 68 -5.22 -0.43 -0.74
N ALA A 69 -3.92 -0.63 -0.75
CA ALA A 69 -2.94 0.23 -0.11
C ALA A 69 -1.57 0.13 -0.79
N LEU A 70 -0.78 1.19 -0.68
CA LEU A 70 0.62 1.23 -1.06
C LEU A 70 1.45 1.49 0.20
N VAL A 71 2.49 0.66 0.40
CA VAL A 71 3.38 0.74 1.56
C VAL A 71 4.79 1.08 1.11
N LEU A 72 5.32 2.19 1.60
CA LEU A 72 6.71 2.60 1.43
C LEU A 72 7.41 2.40 2.77
N SER A 73 8.33 1.44 2.84
CA SER A 73 8.96 1.05 4.11
C SER A 73 10.47 1.15 4.05
N GLY A 74 11.07 1.70 5.11
CA GLY A 74 12.50 1.60 5.38
C GLY A 74 12.87 0.25 6.03
N GLY A 75 14.16 0.03 6.32
CA GLY A 75 14.62 -1.15 7.03
C GLY A 75 14.99 -2.36 6.15
N SER A 76 15.21 -2.12 4.84
CA SER A 76 15.64 -3.18 3.90
C SER A 76 14.67 -4.35 3.85
N VAL A 77 15.15 -5.59 3.68
CA VAL A 77 14.28 -6.79 3.60
C VAL A 77 13.42 -6.99 4.86
N TYR A 78 13.94 -6.62 6.03
CA TYR A 78 13.18 -6.72 7.29
C TYR A 78 12.02 -5.72 7.34
N GLY A 79 12.20 -4.54 6.76
CA GLY A 79 11.16 -3.51 6.69
C GLY A 79 9.96 -3.90 5.82
N LEU A 80 10.12 -4.86 4.90
CA LEU A 80 9.01 -5.38 4.10
C LEU A 80 7.91 -6.03 4.96
N ALA A 81 8.22 -6.44 6.18
CA ALA A 81 7.24 -6.95 7.13
C ALA A 81 6.19 -5.90 7.58
N ALA A 82 6.47 -4.61 7.41
CA ALA A 82 5.47 -3.56 7.70
C ALA A 82 4.18 -3.74 6.88
N ALA A 83 4.29 -4.31 5.68
CA ALA A 83 3.13 -4.63 4.85
C ALA A 83 2.19 -5.67 5.46
N ASP A 84 2.66 -6.55 6.37
CA ASP A 84 1.80 -7.51 7.06
C ASP A 84 0.80 -6.79 7.99
N GLY A 85 1.27 -5.76 8.69
CA GLY A 85 0.40 -4.93 9.54
C GLY A 85 -0.67 -4.20 8.72
N VAL A 86 -0.30 -3.66 7.57
CA VAL A 86 -1.24 -2.99 6.66
C VAL A 86 -2.25 -3.99 6.09
N ALA A 87 -1.79 -5.15 5.62
CA ALA A 87 -2.66 -6.19 5.09
C ALA A 87 -3.67 -6.69 6.15
N ALA A 88 -3.23 -6.85 7.40
CA ALA A 88 -4.10 -7.23 8.51
C ALA A 88 -5.16 -6.16 8.80
N ALA A 89 -4.77 -4.88 8.79
CA ALA A 89 -5.70 -3.76 8.99
C ALA A 89 -6.73 -3.68 7.86
N MET A 90 -6.29 -3.76 6.61
CA MET A 90 -7.19 -3.76 5.45
C MET A 90 -8.16 -4.94 5.49
N GLY A 91 -7.67 -6.15 5.82
CA GLY A 91 -8.50 -7.35 5.96
C GLY A 91 -9.52 -7.23 7.09
N ALA A 92 -9.19 -6.57 8.20
CA ALA A 92 -10.12 -6.31 9.30
C ALA A 92 -11.26 -5.36 8.88
N GLU A 93 -11.00 -4.47 7.93
CA GLU A 93 -12.00 -3.58 7.33
C GLU A 93 -12.75 -4.21 6.14
N GLY A 94 -12.50 -5.48 5.83
CA GLY A 94 -13.10 -6.17 4.69
C GLY A 94 -12.60 -5.70 3.33
N ARG A 95 -11.45 -5.03 3.29
CA ARG A 95 -10.78 -4.60 2.06
C ARG A 95 -9.81 -5.66 1.57
N GLY A 96 -9.64 -5.75 0.27
CA GLY A 96 -8.76 -6.72 -0.38
C GLY A 96 -9.43 -7.44 -1.54
N PHE A 97 -8.64 -8.22 -2.27
CA PHE A 97 -9.14 -9.05 -3.36
C PHE A 97 -9.63 -10.40 -2.83
N ALA A 98 -10.91 -10.70 -2.98
CA ALA A 98 -11.49 -11.96 -2.55
C ALA A 98 -11.26 -13.03 -3.63
N LEU A 99 -10.34 -13.96 -3.37
CA LEU A 99 -10.08 -15.12 -4.25
C LEU A 99 -11.24 -16.14 -4.23
N ILE A 100 -11.93 -16.23 -3.09
CA ILE A 100 -13.06 -17.14 -2.89
C ILE A 100 -14.15 -16.45 -2.07
N ASP A 101 -15.38 -16.74 -2.39
CA ASP A 101 -16.53 -16.20 -1.67
C ASP A 101 -16.83 -17.07 -0.44
N LEU A 102 -16.04 -16.91 0.63
CA LEU A 102 -16.28 -17.56 1.90
C LEU A 102 -17.08 -16.67 2.84
N PRO A 103 -18.12 -17.18 3.50
CA PRO A 103 -18.91 -16.42 4.49
C PRO A 103 -18.07 -15.78 5.60
N ALA A 104 -16.95 -16.42 5.98
CA ALA A 104 -16.03 -15.89 6.98
C ALA A 104 -15.28 -14.62 6.54
N CYS A 105 -15.11 -14.40 5.24
CA CYS A 105 -14.49 -13.18 4.70
C CYS A 105 -15.48 -11.99 4.69
N ARG A 106 -16.78 -12.26 4.74
CA ARG A 106 -17.83 -11.23 4.81
C ARG A 106 -18.30 -10.91 6.24
N ALA A 107 -17.92 -11.70 7.23
CA ALA A 107 -18.47 -11.62 8.57
C ALA A 107 -17.87 -10.52 9.46
N ARG A 108 -17.11 -9.58 8.90
CA ARG A 108 -16.58 -8.42 9.64
C ARG A 108 -16.87 -7.14 8.86
N GLN A 109 -18.15 -6.88 8.67
CA GLN A 109 -18.65 -5.54 8.37
C GLN A 109 -19.12 -4.89 9.67
#